data_567ec9e64d43a01611c365893bafa9a5
#
_entry.id   567ec9e64d43a01611c365893bafa9a5
#
_cell.length_a   1.000
_cell.length_b   1.000
_cell.length_c   1.000
_cell.angle_alpha   90.00
_cell.angle_beta   90.00
_cell.angle_gamma   90.00
#
_symmetry.space_group_name_H-M   'P 1'
#
loop_
_entity.id
_entity.type
_entity.pdbx_description
1 polymer ?
#
loop_
_entity_poly.entity_id
_entity_poly.type
_entity_poly.pdbx_seq_one_letter_code
_entity_poly.pdbx_strand_id
1 'polypeptide(L)'
;MQTAFFCNNPDTIRRVYGDKPIEGMYPTVIGESNIEEHLPQIKGMEAAFSTWGFPQLTDAQLDALPNWKILFYGAGTVKAFAQPLLERGIRVVSAAHANGVFVAEYTLAQILLAQKGYFRTVRVADGMEKRRINAQIPPFGNYDSRIGLIGAGHIGRMVIDLLSRHRAKIMVYDPYLTEEGAQALGVQKATLEEIFASCEIVSNHAPNIPETVGMLTYDLFSRMQKGATFINTGRGATVNEPDMIRFLSERGDVCALLDVTWPEPPVAGSPLYTLPNVFLTPHIAGSIGREVMLMGELCLDEFARYKKGEPLLYEVTLEQLARLA
;
A
#
# COMPACT_ATOMS: atom_id res chain seq x y z
N MET A 1 23.02 -10.27 22.68
CA MET A 1 22.03 -10.81 21.70
C MET A 1 22.69 -10.84 20.35
N GLN A 2 22.75 -11.99 19.69
CA GLN A 2 23.23 -12.08 18.31
C GLN A 2 22.12 -11.70 17.36
N THR A 3 22.43 -10.87 16.34
CA THR A 3 21.49 -10.44 15.31
C THR A 3 22.05 -10.74 13.92
N ALA A 4 21.18 -10.84 12.89
CA ALA A 4 21.60 -11.02 11.50
C ALA A 4 20.69 -10.30 10.53
N PHE A 5 21.21 -9.92 9.37
CA PHE A 5 20.40 -9.48 8.22
C PHE A 5 20.07 -10.66 7.31
N PHE A 6 18.79 -10.74 6.91
CA PHE A 6 18.29 -11.69 5.91
C PHE A 6 17.80 -10.94 4.68
N CYS A 7 18.44 -11.11 3.54
CA CYS A 7 18.02 -10.49 2.29
C CYS A 7 18.77 -11.10 1.09
N ASN A 8 18.07 -11.38 -0.01
CA ASN A 8 18.69 -11.83 -1.26
C ASN A 8 19.48 -10.71 -1.97
N ASN A 9 19.23 -9.45 -1.63
CA ASN A 9 19.96 -8.30 -2.17
C ASN A 9 20.52 -7.42 -1.03
N PRO A 10 21.82 -7.51 -0.69
CA PRO A 10 22.45 -6.73 0.36
C PRO A 10 22.34 -5.20 0.18
N ASP A 11 22.30 -4.69 -1.05
CA ASP A 11 22.17 -3.25 -1.30
C ASP A 11 20.81 -2.72 -0.82
N THR A 12 19.77 -3.55 -0.81
CA THR A 12 18.47 -3.17 -0.29
C THR A 12 18.52 -2.98 1.24
N ILE A 13 19.29 -3.80 1.95
CA ILE A 13 19.54 -3.61 3.40
C ILE A 13 20.17 -2.24 3.65
N ARG A 14 21.23 -1.91 2.91
CA ARG A 14 21.92 -0.61 3.06
C ARG A 14 20.99 0.57 2.77
N ARG A 15 20.12 0.46 1.79
CA ARG A 15 19.15 1.51 1.46
C ARG A 15 18.15 1.75 2.59
N VAL A 16 17.69 0.70 3.27
CA VAL A 16 16.64 0.76 4.31
C VAL A 16 17.23 1.10 5.69
N TYR A 17 18.32 0.43 6.08
CA TYR A 17 18.90 0.55 7.44
C TYR A 17 20.09 1.52 7.49
N GLY A 18 20.63 1.92 6.33
CA GLY A 18 21.86 2.72 6.27
C GLY A 18 23.07 1.96 6.80
N ASP A 19 24.05 2.74 7.26
CA ASP A 19 25.27 2.22 7.92
C ASP A 19 25.16 2.28 9.47
N LYS A 20 23.94 2.38 10.02
CA LYS A 20 23.72 2.42 11.47
C LYS A 20 24.16 1.10 12.10
N PRO A 21 25.07 1.12 13.10
CA PRO A 21 25.52 -0.11 13.74
C PRO A 21 24.38 -0.72 14.56
N ILE A 22 24.16 -2.01 14.38
CA ILE A 22 23.23 -2.81 15.19
C ILE A 22 24.07 -3.72 16.08
N GLU A 23 23.82 -3.67 17.39
CA GLU A 23 24.55 -4.45 18.36
C GLU A 23 24.44 -5.96 18.10
N GLY A 24 25.57 -6.67 18.09
CA GLY A 24 25.63 -8.11 17.89
C GLY A 24 25.35 -8.56 16.45
N MET A 25 25.43 -7.63 15.48
CA MET A 25 25.17 -7.92 14.08
C MET A 25 26.22 -8.87 13.49
N TYR A 26 25.74 -9.97 12.92
CA TYR A 26 26.54 -10.86 12.11
C TYR A 26 26.98 -10.14 10.82
N PRO A 27 28.27 -10.23 10.42
CA PRO A 27 28.83 -9.34 9.39
C PRO A 27 28.31 -9.61 7.96
N THR A 28 27.79 -10.82 7.71
CA THR A 28 27.32 -11.21 6.37
C THR A 28 25.80 -11.13 6.28
N VAL A 29 25.28 -10.56 5.21
CA VAL A 29 23.85 -10.62 4.89
C VAL A 29 23.52 -12.03 4.37
N ILE A 30 22.51 -12.65 4.96
CA ILE A 30 22.08 -14.01 4.66
C ILE A 30 21.00 -13.98 3.57
N GLY A 31 21.25 -14.66 2.46
CA GLY A 31 20.30 -14.88 1.37
C GLY A 31 20.19 -16.38 1.04
N GLU A 32 19.31 -16.72 0.09
CA GLU A 32 19.11 -18.10 -0.34
C GLU A 32 20.40 -18.76 -0.85
N SER A 33 21.29 -17.98 -1.45
CA SER A 33 22.54 -18.49 -2.04
C SER A 33 23.63 -18.88 -1.04
N ASN A 34 23.55 -18.36 0.20
CA ASN A 34 24.62 -18.54 1.18
C ASN A 34 24.15 -19.04 2.55
N ILE A 35 22.86 -19.23 2.77
CA ILE A 35 22.30 -19.56 4.08
C ILE A 35 22.90 -20.85 4.66
N GLU A 36 23.08 -21.89 3.87
CA GLU A 36 23.61 -23.19 4.34
C GLU A 36 25.04 -23.05 4.91
N GLU A 37 25.85 -22.21 4.31
CA GLU A 37 27.22 -21.94 4.78
C GLU A 37 27.23 -21.23 6.14
N HIS A 38 26.22 -20.35 6.37
CA HIS A 38 26.20 -19.48 7.53
C HIS A 38 25.34 -19.98 8.71
N LEU A 39 24.48 -20.99 8.52
CA LEU A 39 23.64 -21.55 9.58
C LEU A 39 24.39 -21.89 10.87
N PRO A 40 25.59 -22.55 10.83
CA PRO A 40 26.32 -22.86 12.07
C PRO A 40 26.74 -21.64 12.86
N GLN A 41 27.09 -20.54 12.16
CA GLN A 41 27.59 -19.30 12.77
C GLN A 41 26.47 -18.45 13.38
N ILE A 42 25.24 -18.57 12.84
CA ILE A 42 24.07 -17.80 13.30
C ILE A 42 23.10 -18.61 14.17
N LYS A 43 23.47 -19.84 14.55
CA LYS A 43 22.63 -20.72 15.39
C LYS A 43 22.19 -20.08 16.70
N GLY A 44 23.01 -19.16 17.24
CA GLY A 44 22.72 -18.41 18.45
C GLY A 44 21.92 -17.12 18.23
N MET A 45 21.52 -16.82 16.99
CA MET A 45 20.80 -15.62 16.64
C MET A 45 19.41 -15.58 17.31
N GLU A 46 19.12 -14.43 17.93
CA GLU A 46 17.83 -14.20 18.58
C GLU A 46 16.93 -13.24 17.80
N ALA A 47 17.49 -12.29 17.05
CA ALA A 47 16.75 -11.32 16.27
C ALA A 47 17.31 -11.19 14.86
N ALA A 48 16.39 -11.09 13.89
CA ALA A 48 16.73 -10.86 12.49
C ALA A 48 16.16 -9.54 12.00
N PHE A 49 16.86 -8.94 11.03
CA PHE A 49 16.41 -7.79 10.28
C PHE A 49 16.32 -8.14 8.81
N SER A 50 15.31 -7.61 8.14
CA SER A 50 15.14 -7.79 6.70
C SER A 50 14.37 -6.64 6.08
N THR A 51 14.23 -6.71 4.76
CA THR A 51 13.41 -5.82 3.93
C THR A 51 12.97 -6.58 2.67
N TRP A 52 12.61 -5.89 1.57
CA TRP A 52 12.32 -6.54 0.31
C TRP A 52 13.44 -7.52 -0.11
N GLY A 53 13.06 -8.73 -0.47
CA GLY A 53 14.00 -9.81 -0.79
C GLY A 53 14.32 -10.69 0.41
N PHE A 54 13.42 -10.78 1.40
CA PHE A 54 13.51 -11.81 2.44
C PHE A 54 13.58 -13.20 1.78
N PRO A 55 14.58 -14.04 2.11
CA PRO A 55 14.75 -15.34 1.49
C PRO A 55 13.60 -16.30 1.84
N GLN A 56 13.27 -17.19 0.90
CA GLN A 56 12.36 -18.31 1.17
C GLN A 56 13.11 -19.35 2.00
N LEU A 57 12.75 -19.49 3.27
CA LEU A 57 13.39 -20.43 4.19
C LEU A 57 12.61 -21.74 4.24
N THR A 58 13.35 -22.85 4.15
CA THR A 58 12.79 -24.17 4.37
C THR A 58 12.56 -24.46 5.86
N ASP A 59 11.68 -25.42 6.17
CA ASP A 59 11.47 -25.87 7.54
C ASP A 59 12.77 -26.31 8.23
N ALA A 60 13.64 -27.05 7.51
CA ALA A 60 14.93 -27.48 8.04
C ALA A 60 15.87 -26.31 8.40
N GLN A 61 15.84 -25.24 7.60
CA GLN A 61 16.63 -24.02 7.88
C GLN A 61 16.08 -23.27 9.08
N LEU A 62 14.76 -23.18 9.20
CA LEU A 62 14.11 -22.58 10.38
C LEU A 62 14.40 -23.38 11.65
N ASP A 63 14.33 -24.71 11.57
CA ASP A 63 14.61 -25.60 12.69
C ASP A 63 16.09 -25.56 13.12
N ALA A 64 17.02 -25.23 12.20
CA ALA A 64 18.43 -25.01 12.50
C ALA A 64 18.72 -23.73 13.30
N LEU A 65 17.72 -22.82 13.45
CA LEU A 65 17.81 -21.55 14.15
C LEU A 65 16.92 -21.51 15.43
N PRO A 66 17.14 -22.41 16.40
CA PRO A 66 16.23 -22.63 17.53
C PRO A 66 16.13 -21.43 18.50
N ASN A 67 17.06 -20.50 18.42
CA ASN A 67 17.09 -19.30 19.30
C ASN A 67 16.43 -18.08 18.65
N TRP A 68 15.99 -18.16 17.40
CA TRP A 68 15.36 -17.06 16.69
C TRP A 68 14.00 -16.72 17.31
N LYS A 69 13.83 -15.50 17.80
CA LYS A 69 12.65 -15.04 18.53
C LYS A 69 11.85 -13.98 17.78
N ILE A 70 12.52 -13.18 16.94
CA ILE A 70 11.87 -12.03 16.32
C ILE A 70 12.51 -11.63 14.99
N LEU A 71 11.66 -11.25 14.04
CA LEU A 71 12.03 -10.62 12.75
C LEU A 71 11.53 -9.18 12.73
N PHE A 72 12.42 -8.23 12.39
CA PHE A 72 12.10 -6.84 12.08
C PHE A 72 12.17 -6.65 10.56
N TYR A 73 11.00 -6.49 9.94
CA TYR A 73 10.88 -6.41 8.51
C TYR A 73 10.67 -4.96 8.05
N GLY A 74 11.73 -4.33 7.54
CA GLY A 74 11.76 -2.95 7.04
C GLY A 74 11.11 -2.79 5.66
N ALA A 75 9.89 -3.33 5.49
CA ALA A 75 9.05 -3.16 4.32
C ALA A 75 7.57 -3.35 4.71
N GLY A 76 6.67 -3.36 3.72
CA GLY A 76 5.22 -3.39 3.94
C GLY A 76 4.68 -4.79 4.28
N THR A 77 4.17 -5.52 3.26
CA THR A 77 3.49 -6.80 3.48
C THR A 77 4.45 -7.93 3.84
N VAL A 78 4.05 -8.73 4.82
CA VAL A 78 4.76 -9.94 5.26
C VAL A 78 4.00 -11.23 4.88
N LYS A 79 2.90 -11.09 4.13
CA LYS A 79 1.95 -12.17 3.83
C LYS A 79 2.59 -13.39 3.17
N ALA A 80 3.61 -13.18 2.34
CA ALA A 80 4.23 -14.25 1.56
C ALA A 80 5.10 -15.20 2.39
N PHE A 81 5.58 -14.78 3.59
CA PHE A 81 6.59 -15.54 4.31
C PHE A 81 6.39 -15.61 5.84
N ALA A 82 5.51 -14.79 6.42
CA ALA A 82 5.44 -14.68 7.88
C ALA A 82 4.75 -15.87 8.57
N GLN A 83 3.87 -16.58 7.87
CA GLN A 83 3.09 -17.67 8.48
C GLN A 83 3.98 -18.72 9.15
N PRO A 84 4.98 -19.34 8.46
CA PRO A 84 5.83 -20.37 9.07
C PRO A 84 6.69 -19.84 10.23
N LEU A 85 6.99 -18.55 10.26
CA LEU A 85 7.69 -17.91 11.39
C LEU A 85 6.76 -17.78 12.59
N LEU A 86 5.57 -17.24 12.40
CA LEU A 86 4.57 -17.04 13.45
C LEU A 86 4.11 -18.36 14.07
N GLU A 87 3.93 -19.42 13.26
CA GLU A 87 3.58 -20.77 13.71
C GLU A 87 4.66 -21.41 14.60
N ARG A 88 5.93 -21.01 14.43
CA ARG A 88 7.04 -21.40 15.28
C ARG A 88 7.25 -20.50 16.52
N GLY A 89 6.34 -19.52 16.71
CA GLY A 89 6.46 -18.56 17.81
C GLY A 89 7.48 -17.45 17.56
N ILE A 90 8.02 -17.33 16.34
CA ILE A 90 8.90 -16.22 15.97
C ILE A 90 8.00 -15.00 15.72
N ARG A 91 8.21 -13.95 16.51
CA ARG A 91 7.48 -12.69 16.39
C ARG A 91 7.88 -11.97 15.09
N VAL A 92 6.96 -11.27 14.46
CA VAL A 92 7.22 -10.51 13.23
C VAL A 92 6.75 -9.08 13.40
N VAL A 93 7.65 -8.13 13.22
CA VAL A 93 7.36 -6.69 13.13
C VAL A 93 7.40 -6.27 11.67
N SER A 94 6.39 -5.52 11.22
CA SER A 94 6.32 -4.98 9.86
C SER A 94 6.38 -3.45 9.88
N ALA A 95 7.16 -2.88 8.97
CA ALA A 95 7.21 -1.45 8.75
C ALA A 95 6.09 -0.93 7.81
N ALA A 96 5.01 -1.69 7.64
CA ALA A 96 3.86 -1.29 6.82
C ALA A 96 3.29 0.07 7.23
N HIS A 97 3.38 0.43 8.51
CA HIS A 97 2.97 1.74 9.01
C HIS A 97 3.79 2.87 8.38
N ALA A 98 5.11 2.78 8.45
CA ALA A 98 6.02 3.77 7.88
C ALA A 98 5.82 3.90 6.35
N ASN A 99 5.68 2.77 5.65
CA ASN A 99 5.38 2.76 4.22
C ASN A 99 4.04 3.43 3.90
N GLY A 100 3.03 3.21 4.74
CA GLY A 100 1.66 3.73 4.56
C GLY A 100 1.57 5.25 4.61
N VAL A 101 2.49 5.93 5.30
CA VAL A 101 2.56 7.40 5.35
C VAL A 101 2.68 7.96 3.93
N PHE A 102 3.63 7.46 3.15
CA PHE A 102 3.89 7.95 1.80
C PHE A 102 2.80 7.57 0.81
N VAL A 103 2.19 6.38 0.97
CA VAL A 103 0.99 6.01 0.19
C VAL A 103 -0.15 7.01 0.43
N ALA A 104 -0.37 7.43 1.67
CA ALA A 104 -1.42 8.39 2.01
C ALA A 104 -1.12 9.79 1.45
N GLU A 105 0.13 10.26 1.54
CA GLU A 105 0.57 11.54 0.98
C GLU A 105 0.46 11.57 -0.55
N TYR A 106 0.91 10.49 -1.21
CA TYR A 106 0.78 10.32 -2.66
C TYR A 106 -0.70 10.34 -3.10
N THR A 107 -1.55 9.61 -2.37
CA THR A 107 -3.00 9.57 -2.63
C THR A 107 -3.62 10.95 -2.46
N LEU A 108 -3.30 11.68 -1.38
CA LEU A 108 -3.78 13.05 -1.18
C LEU A 108 -3.40 13.96 -2.35
N ALA A 109 -2.14 13.91 -2.79
CA ALA A 109 -1.68 14.71 -3.93
C ALA A 109 -2.51 14.42 -5.20
N GLN A 110 -2.77 13.13 -5.49
CA GLN A 110 -3.61 12.74 -6.62
C GLN A 110 -5.05 13.24 -6.48
N ILE A 111 -5.66 13.13 -5.30
CA ILE A 111 -7.01 13.63 -5.01
C ILE A 111 -7.10 15.14 -5.31
N LEU A 112 -6.19 15.93 -4.75
CA LEU A 112 -6.21 17.39 -4.89
C LEU A 112 -6.01 17.82 -6.35
N LEU A 113 -5.15 17.17 -7.11
CA LEU A 113 -4.93 17.43 -8.52
C LEU A 113 -6.13 16.98 -9.38
N ALA A 114 -6.72 15.83 -9.09
CA ALA A 114 -7.87 15.31 -9.81
C ALA A 114 -9.08 16.24 -9.69
N GLN A 115 -9.35 16.78 -8.50
CA GLN A 115 -10.43 17.74 -8.28
C GLN A 115 -10.23 19.06 -9.07
N LYS A 116 -8.98 19.41 -9.41
CA LYS A 116 -8.67 20.56 -10.28
C LYS A 116 -8.79 20.24 -11.79
N GLY A 117 -9.16 19.00 -12.15
CA GLY A 117 -9.22 18.58 -13.55
C GLY A 117 -7.83 18.44 -14.21
N TYR A 118 -6.77 18.35 -13.40
CA TYR A 118 -5.39 18.29 -13.88
C TYR A 118 -5.18 17.13 -14.86
N PHE A 119 -5.59 15.94 -14.50
CA PHE A 119 -5.36 14.73 -15.30
C PHE A 119 -6.11 14.72 -16.64
N ARG A 120 -7.25 15.42 -16.74
CA ARG A 120 -7.98 15.57 -18.01
C ARG A 120 -7.29 16.50 -19.00
N THR A 121 -6.44 17.39 -18.53
CA THR A 121 -5.86 18.46 -19.34
C THR A 121 -4.35 18.43 -19.44
N VAL A 122 -3.63 17.71 -18.57
CA VAL A 122 -2.17 17.73 -18.50
C VAL A 122 -1.51 17.27 -19.80
N ARG A 123 -2.10 16.28 -20.49
CA ARG A 123 -1.58 15.73 -21.75
C ARG A 123 -2.01 16.54 -22.99
N VAL A 124 -2.90 17.49 -22.86
CA VAL A 124 -3.36 18.35 -23.96
C VAL A 124 -2.40 19.51 -24.13
N ALA A 125 -1.79 19.64 -25.30
CA ALA A 125 -0.82 20.72 -25.56
C ALA A 125 -1.51 22.07 -25.81
N ASP A 126 -2.62 22.08 -26.55
CA ASP A 126 -3.34 23.28 -26.94
C ASP A 126 -4.11 23.90 -25.79
N GLY A 127 -3.81 25.16 -25.47
CA GLY A 127 -4.46 25.92 -24.41
C GLY A 127 -5.94 26.21 -24.65
N MET A 128 -6.36 26.37 -25.90
CA MET A 128 -7.78 26.58 -26.24
C MET A 128 -8.56 25.28 -26.07
N GLU A 129 -7.97 24.15 -26.45
CA GLU A 129 -8.57 22.84 -26.24
C GLU A 129 -8.72 22.53 -24.74
N LYS A 130 -7.71 22.86 -23.90
CA LYS A 130 -7.83 22.75 -22.44
C LYS A 130 -9.02 23.54 -21.90
N ARG A 131 -9.22 24.78 -22.37
CA ARG A 131 -10.35 25.62 -21.97
C ARG A 131 -11.68 24.99 -22.42
N ARG A 132 -11.73 24.42 -23.62
CA ARG A 132 -12.91 23.75 -24.15
C ARG A 132 -13.28 22.52 -23.32
N ILE A 133 -12.31 21.70 -22.96
CA ILE A 133 -12.51 20.53 -22.10
C ILE A 133 -13.08 20.96 -20.75
N ASN A 134 -12.48 21.96 -20.10
CA ASN A 134 -12.94 22.44 -18.81
C ASN A 134 -14.30 23.15 -18.87
N ALA A 135 -14.69 23.73 -20.01
CA ALA A 135 -16.02 24.29 -20.21
C ALA A 135 -17.10 23.19 -20.35
N GLN A 136 -16.76 22.06 -20.99
CA GLN A 136 -17.68 20.92 -21.16
C GLN A 136 -17.81 20.05 -19.91
N ILE A 137 -16.72 19.94 -19.14
CA ILE A 137 -16.62 19.16 -17.89
C ILE A 137 -15.90 20.05 -16.87
N PRO A 138 -16.63 20.93 -16.18
CA PRO A 138 -16.02 21.79 -15.18
C PRO A 138 -15.31 20.97 -14.09
N PRO A 139 -14.12 21.42 -13.63
CA PRO A 139 -13.48 20.80 -12.46
C PRO A 139 -14.36 20.96 -11.23
N PHE A 140 -14.40 19.95 -10.36
CA PHE A 140 -15.17 19.98 -9.12
C PHE A 140 -14.62 21.00 -8.11
N GLY A 141 -13.30 21.17 -8.09
CA GLY A 141 -12.60 21.99 -7.10
C GLY A 141 -12.46 21.30 -5.76
N ASN A 142 -11.71 21.94 -4.85
CA ASN A 142 -11.39 21.39 -3.52
C ASN A 142 -12.30 21.95 -2.41
N TYR A 143 -13.53 22.35 -2.76
CA TYR A 143 -14.48 22.89 -1.81
C TYR A 143 -15.81 22.14 -1.89
N ASP A 144 -16.27 21.63 -0.76
CA ASP A 144 -17.53 20.89 -0.63
C ASP A 144 -17.65 19.64 -1.56
N SER A 145 -16.51 19.15 -2.07
CA SER A 145 -16.45 17.98 -2.94
C SER A 145 -16.58 16.70 -2.13
N ARG A 146 -17.10 15.65 -2.76
CA ARG A 146 -17.28 14.32 -2.16
C ARG A 146 -16.17 13.39 -2.60
N ILE A 147 -15.48 12.82 -1.60
CA ILE A 147 -14.40 11.87 -1.80
C ILE A 147 -14.84 10.54 -1.20
N GLY A 148 -14.91 9.50 -2.02
CA GLY A 148 -15.20 8.14 -1.60
C GLY A 148 -13.91 7.37 -1.36
N LEU A 149 -13.79 6.76 -0.18
CA LEU A 149 -12.69 5.85 0.15
C LEU A 149 -13.22 4.43 0.30
N ILE A 150 -12.59 3.49 -0.34
CA ILE A 150 -12.88 2.06 -0.23
C ILE A 150 -11.83 1.44 0.68
N GLY A 151 -12.22 1.10 1.90
CA GLY A 151 -11.35 0.61 2.97
C GLY A 151 -10.94 1.70 3.98
N ALA A 152 -11.27 1.47 5.26
CA ALA A 152 -10.87 2.26 6.44
C ALA A 152 -9.79 1.54 7.25
N GLY A 153 -8.93 0.78 6.58
CA GLY A 153 -7.73 0.18 7.16
C GLY A 153 -6.67 1.24 7.49
N HIS A 154 -5.45 0.80 7.71
CA HIS A 154 -4.35 1.67 8.12
C HIS A 154 -4.15 2.87 7.16
N ILE A 155 -4.00 2.61 5.86
CA ILE A 155 -3.78 3.65 4.85
C ILE A 155 -5.03 4.54 4.68
N GLY A 156 -6.23 3.94 4.59
CA GLY A 156 -7.46 4.70 4.46
C GLY A 156 -7.66 5.70 5.60
N ARG A 157 -7.33 5.33 6.85
CA ARG A 157 -7.39 6.23 8.01
C ARG A 157 -6.36 7.36 7.93
N MET A 158 -5.15 7.10 7.43
CA MET A 158 -4.15 8.15 7.19
C MET A 158 -4.64 9.14 6.13
N VAL A 159 -5.25 8.65 5.04
CA VAL A 159 -5.85 9.52 4.00
C VAL A 159 -6.99 10.36 4.59
N ILE A 160 -7.84 9.79 5.45
CA ILE A 160 -8.91 10.52 6.16
C ILE A 160 -8.30 11.63 7.01
N ASP A 161 -7.26 11.33 7.80
CA ASP A 161 -6.59 12.33 8.66
C ASP A 161 -6.00 13.48 7.82
N LEU A 162 -5.30 13.18 6.74
CA LEU A 162 -4.76 14.18 5.84
C LEU A 162 -5.86 15.03 5.20
N LEU A 163 -6.97 14.42 4.78
CA LEU A 163 -8.13 15.10 4.19
C LEU A 163 -8.91 15.94 5.20
N SER A 164 -8.82 15.66 6.51
CA SER A 164 -9.51 16.41 7.57
C SER A 164 -9.15 17.90 7.58
N ARG A 165 -8.00 18.26 7.03
CA ARG A 165 -7.54 19.65 6.88
C ARG A 165 -8.10 20.33 5.63
N HIS A 166 -8.85 19.62 4.80
CA HIS A 166 -9.48 20.09 3.57
C HIS A 166 -10.99 20.20 3.73
N ARG A 167 -11.64 20.99 2.88
CA ARG A 167 -13.09 21.22 2.93
C ARG A 167 -13.84 20.22 2.04
N ALA A 168 -13.56 18.94 2.22
CA ALA A 168 -14.19 17.85 1.50
C ALA A 168 -15.15 17.07 2.41
N LYS A 169 -16.15 16.43 1.80
CA LYS A 169 -17.03 15.46 2.46
C LYS A 169 -16.50 14.07 2.14
N ILE A 170 -16.13 13.31 3.16
CA ILE A 170 -15.53 11.99 3.00
C ILE A 170 -16.60 10.93 3.24
N MET A 171 -16.80 10.06 2.26
CA MET A 171 -17.65 8.88 2.34
C MET A 171 -16.76 7.63 2.35
N VAL A 172 -17.07 6.64 3.19
CA VAL A 172 -16.23 5.47 3.38
C VAL A 172 -17.05 4.19 3.28
N TYR A 173 -16.60 3.29 2.43
CA TYR A 173 -17.02 1.89 2.45
C TYR A 173 -15.97 1.06 3.16
N ASP A 174 -16.37 0.40 4.24
CA ASP A 174 -15.59 -0.64 4.92
C ASP A 174 -16.57 -1.53 5.69
N PRO A 175 -16.58 -2.85 5.47
CA PRO A 175 -17.55 -3.75 6.13
C PRO A 175 -17.35 -3.83 7.65
N TYR A 176 -16.15 -3.49 8.13
CA TYR A 176 -15.81 -3.53 9.56
C TYR A 176 -15.93 -2.18 10.26
N LEU A 177 -16.18 -1.09 9.51
CA LEU A 177 -16.37 0.24 10.10
C LEU A 177 -17.78 0.33 10.70
N THR A 178 -17.89 0.58 12.00
CA THR A 178 -19.17 0.87 12.66
C THR A 178 -19.60 2.32 12.44
N GLU A 179 -20.87 2.63 12.70
CA GLU A 179 -21.37 4.01 12.63
C GLU A 179 -20.65 4.93 13.63
N GLU A 180 -20.40 4.44 14.85
CA GLU A 180 -19.64 5.16 15.86
C GLU A 180 -18.20 5.39 15.42
N GLY A 181 -17.58 4.39 14.77
CA GLY A 181 -16.25 4.50 14.19
C GLY A 181 -16.18 5.53 13.06
N ALA A 182 -17.19 5.60 12.20
CA ALA A 182 -17.30 6.59 11.14
C ALA A 182 -17.47 8.01 11.72
N GLN A 183 -18.32 8.15 12.73
CA GLN A 183 -18.52 9.41 13.43
C GLN A 183 -17.22 9.89 14.11
N ALA A 184 -16.49 8.99 14.75
CA ALA A 184 -15.21 9.31 15.41
C ALA A 184 -14.13 9.75 14.40
N LEU A 185 -14.18 9.24 13.16
CA LEU A 185 -13.31 9.65 12.06
C LEU A 185 -13.79 10.91 11.33
N GLY A 186 -14.99 11.41 11.64
CA GLY A 186 -15.59 12.55 10.94
C GLY A 186 -15.98 12.25 9.49
N VAL A 187 -16.35 11.00 9.17
CA VAL A 187 -16.70 10.55 7.83
C VAL A 187 -18.13 9.98 7.80
N GLN A 188 -18.70 9.90 6.61
CA GLN A 188 -19.98 9.23 6.37
C GLN A 188 -19.73 7.80 5.90
N LYS A 189 -20.32 6.82 6.58
CA LYS A 189 -20.35 5.45 6.09
C LYS A 189 -21.28 5.35 4.88
N ALA A 190 -20.89 4.57 3.87
CA ALA A 190 -21.64 4.43 2.61
C ALA A 190 -21.44 3.05 1.99
N THR A 191 -22.33 2.65 1.10
CA THR A 191 -22.17 1.47 0.24
C THR A 191 -21.22 1.78 -0.93
N LEU A 192 -20.74 0.74 -1.63
CA LEU A 192 -19.94 0.93 -2.85
C LEU A 192 -20.76 1.67 -3.91
N GLU A 193 -22.03 1.31 -4.08
CA GLU A 193 -22.94 1.94 -5.07
C GLU A 193 -23.12 3.44 -4.78
N GLU A 194 -23.30 3.82 -3.52
CA GLU A 194 -23.41 5.24 -3.13
C GLU A 194 -22.11 6.00 -3.39
N ILE A 195 -20.95 5.41 -3.08
CA ILE A 195 -19.64 6.01 -3.35
C ILE A 195 -19.46 6.25 -4.85
N PHE A 196 -19.66 5.22 -5.68
CA PHE A 196 -19.46 5.35 -7.11
C PHE A 196 -20.47 6.31 -7.76
N ALA A 197 -21.72 6.37 -7.25
CA ALA A 197 -22.76 7.26 -7.80
C ALA A 197 -22.62 8.71 -7.37
N SER A 198 -22.05 9.00 -6.19
CA SER A 198 -22.12 10.34 -5.60
C SER A 198 -20.78 11.03 -5.42
N CYS A 199 -19.65 10.32 -5.47
CA CYS A 199 -18.34 10.92 -5.25
C CYS A 199 -17.67 11.35 -6.56
N GLU A 200 -17.01 12.48 -6.52
CA GLU A 200 -16.18 13.01 -7.62
C GLU A 200 -14.84 12.26 -7.72
N ILE A 201 -14.33 11.82 -6.57
CA ILE A 201 -13.12 11.01 -6.47
C ILE A 201 -13.47 9.73 -5.74
N VAL A 202 -13.05 8.59 -6.29
CA VAL A 202 -13.13 7.27 -5.64
C VAL A 202 -11.73 6.73 -5.49
N SER A 203 -11.25 6.54 -4.26
CA SER A 203 -9.92 6.03 -3.96
C SER A 203 -9.98 4.68 -3.26
N ASN A 204 -9.29 3.69 -3.84
CA ASN A 204 -9.30 2.31 -3.35
C ASN A 204 -8.10 2.02 -2.45
N HIS A 205 -8.40 1.56 -1.23
CA HIS A 205 -7.45 1.14 -0.20
C HIS A 205 -7.82 -0.24 0.37
N ALA A 206 -8.70 -0.99 -0.32
CA ALA A 206 -9.08 -2.33 0.11
C ALA A 206 -7.90 -3.31 0.04
N PRO A 207 -7.78 -4.26 0.99
CA PRO A 207 -6.76 -5.30 0.96
C PRO A 207 -7.04 -6.32 -0.16
N ASN A 208 -6.03 -7.09 -0.56
CA ASN A 208 -6.19 -8.25 -1.43
C ASN A 208 -6.46 -9.50 -0.58
N ILE A 209 -7.74 -9.77 -0.36
CA ILE A 209 -8.25 -10.97 0.34
C ILE A 209 -9.33 -11.61 -0.54
N PRO A 210 -9.71 -12.87 -0.32
CA PRO A 210 -10.71 -13.55 -1.15
C PRO A 210 -11.99 -12.76 -1.37
N GLU A 211 -12.47 -12.05 -0.35
CA GLU A 211 -13.72 -11.29 -0.37
C GLU A 211 -13.65 -10.00 -1.21
N THR A 212 -12.45 -9.51 -1.48
CA THR A 212 -12.25 -8.25 -2.22
C THR A 212 -11.73 -8.46 -3.64
N VAL A 213 -11.30 -9.67 -4.00
CA VAL A 213 -10.83 -9.98 -5.36
C VAL A 213 -11.94 -9.73 -6.37
N GLY A 214 -11.67 -8.84 -7.35
CA GLY A 214 -12.60 -8.51 -8.44
C GLY A 214 -13.89 -7.82 -8.00
N MET A 215 -13.97 -7.30 -6.78
CA MET A 215 -15.19 -6.69 -6.25
C MET A 215 -15.60 -5.40 -6.96
N LEU A 216 -14.65 -4.69 -7.58
CA LEU A 216 -14.91 -3.46 -8.31
C LEU A 216 -15.19 -3.80 -9.77
N THR A 217 -16.47 -3.87 -10.13
CA THR A 217 -16.99 -4.35 -11.42
C THR A 217 -17.45 -3.21 -12.31
N TYR A 218 -17.77 -3.52 -13.58
CA TYR A 218 -18.35 -2.58 -14.53
C TYR A 218 -19.61 -1.87 -13.99
N ASP A 219 -20.49 -2.60 -13.29
CA ASP A 219 -21.73 -2.03 -12.74
C ASP A 219 -21.45 -0.90 -11.73
N LEU A 220 -20.41 -1.01 -10.93
CA LEU A 220 -19.97 0.05 -10.03
C LEU A 220 -19.38 1.22 -10.83
N PHE A 221 -18.41 0.94 -11.71
CA PHE A 221 -17.78 1.98 -12.52
C PHE A 221 -18.78 2.78 -13.36
N SER A 222 -19.80 2.11 -13.94
CA SER A 222 -20.83 2.74 -14.77
C SER A 222 -21.64 3.81 -14.03
N ARG A 223 -21.66 3.79 -12.69
CA ARG A 223 -22.34 4.77 -11.84
C ARG A 223 -21.55 6.06 -11.68
N MET A 224 -20.24 6.07 -12.02
CA MET A 224 -19.39 7.24 -11.82
C MET A 224 -19.90 8.48 -12.53
N GLN A 225 -19.84 9.60 -11.83
CA GLN A 225 -20.25 10.89 -12.36
C GLN A 225 -19.38 11.32 -13.55
N LYS A 226 -19.94 12.22 -14.36
CA LYS A 226 -19.18 12.83 -15.46
C LYS A 226 -17.99 13.60 -14.92
N GLY A 227 -16.79 13.28 -15.42
CA GLY A 227 -15.54 13.92 -15.00
C GLY A 227 -14.95 13.41 -13.69
N ALA A 228 -15.51 12.36 -13.09
CA ALA A 228 -14.97 11.75 -11.87
C ALA A 228 -13.60 11.10 -12.10
N THR A 229 -12.91 10.76 -11.03
CA THR A 229 -11.61 10.08 -11.07
C THR A 229 -11.60 8.90 -10.13
N PHE A 230 -11.14 7.75 -10.64
CA PHE A 230 -10.82 6.57 -9.85
C PHE A 230 -9.33 6.52 -9.56
N ILE A 231 -8.95 6.26 -8.32
CA ILE A 231 -7.56 6.16 -7.85
C ILE A 231 -7.37 4.77 -7.24
N ASN A 232 -6.32 4.05 -7.66
CA ASN A 232 -5.97 2.78 -7.05
C ASN A 232 -4.51 2.76 -6.61
N THR A 233 -4.28 2.96 -5.31
CA THR A 233 -3.02 2.78 -4.60
C THR A 233 -3.09 1.61 -3.60
N GLY A 234 -4.18 0.83 -3.66
CA GLY A 234 -4.39 -0.36 -2.83
C GLY A 234 -3.79 -1.61 -3.47
N ARG A 235 -4.64 -2.41 -4.12
CA ARG A 235 -4.22 -3.62 -4.84
C ARG A 235 -4.97 -3.75 -6.16
N GLY A 236 -4.27 -4.11 -7.23
CA GLY A 236 -4.87 -4.31 -8.56
C GLY A 236 -5.92 -5.41 -8.56
N ALA A 237 -5.69 -6.51 -7.85
CA ALA A 237 -6.59 -7.66 -7.80
C ALA A 237 -8.00 -7.37 -7.24
N THR A 238 -8.20 -6.25 -6.56
CA THR A 238 -9.54 -5.84 -6.08
C THR A 238 -10.44 -5.33 -7.21
N VAL A 239 -9.85 -5.01 -8.36
CA VAL A 239 -10.54 -4.51 -9.54
C VAL A 239 -10.74 -5.65 -10.55
N ASN A 240 -11.95 -5.78 -11.10
CA ASN A 240 -12.15 -6.54 -12.33
C ASN A 240 -11.56 -5.71 -13.48
N GLU A 241 -10.29 -5.98 -13.83
CA GLU A 241 -9.54 -5.17 -14.81
C GLU A 241 -10.21 -5.14 -16.21
N PRO A 242 -10.71 -6.25 -16.77
CA PRO A 242 -11.47 -6.21 -18.02
C PRO A 242 -12.69 -5.28 -17.98
N ASP A 243 -13.43 -5.29 -16.89
CA ASP A 243 -14.60 -4.43 -16.67
C ASP A 243 -14.20 -2.95 -16.61
N MET A 244 -13.13 -2.64 -15.89
CA MET A 244 -12.60 -1.27 -15.79
C MET A 244 -12.09 -0.78 -17.15
N ILE A 245 -11.36 -1.60 -17.90
CA ILE A 245 -10.88 -1.27 -19.25
C ILE A 245 -12.05 -0.97 -20.20
N ARG A 246 -13.07 -1.82 -20.19
CA ARG A 246 -14.29 -1.61 -20.97
C ARG A 246 -14.93 -0.26 -20.64
N PHE A 247 -15.15 0.00 -19.34
CA PHE A 247 -15.74 1.25 -18.87
C PHE A 247 -14.93 2.49 -19.29
N LEU A 248 -13.60 2.47 -19.07
CA LEU A 248 -12.72 3.59 -19.42
C LEU A 248 -12.63 3.84 -20.93
N SER A 249 -12.81 2.80 -21.74
CA SER A 249 -12.88 2.93 -23.21
C SER A 249 -14.17 3.61 -23.66
N GLU A 250 -15.27 3.42 -22.95
CA GLU A 250 -16.59 4.03 -23.22
C GLU A 250 -16.70 5.44 -22.60
N ARG A 251 -15.98 5.73 -21.51
CA ARG A 251 -16.09 6.94 -20.69
C ARG A 251 -14.76 7.71 -20.64
N GLY A 252 -14.40 8.31 -21.77
CA GLY A 252 -13.19 9.14 -21.87
C GLY A 252 -13.19 10.42 -21.00
N ASP A 253 -14.34 10.75 -20.40
CA ASP A 253 -14.49 11.86 -19.44
C ASP A 253 -14.06 11.50 -18.01
N VAL A 254 -13.98 10.22 -17.67
CA VAL A 254 -13.53 9.72 -16.37
C VAL A 254 -12.05 9.37 -16.44
N CYS A 255 -11.26 9.75 -15.44
CA CYS A 255 -9.85 9.37 -15.35
C CYS A 255 -9.63 8.20 -14.40
N ALA A 256 -8.64 7.35 -14.68
CA ALA A 256 -8.14 6.34 -13.77
C ALA A 256 -6.64 6.57 -13.49
N LEU A 257 -6.28 6.66 -12.19
CA LEU A 257 -4.91 6.81 -11.70
C LEU A 257 -4.55 5.51 -11.01
N LEU A 258 -3.72 4.71 -11.66
CA LEU A 258 -3.45 3.34 -11.27
C LEU A 258 -1.96 3.17 -10.91
N ASP A 259 -1.67 3.04 -9.63
CA ASP A 259 -0.33 2.70 -9.16
C ASP A 259 -0.11 1.19 -9.11
N VAL A 260 -1.21 0.44 -9.10
CA VAL A 260 -1.25 -1.03 -9.07
C VAL A 260 -2.26 -1.57 -10.09
N THR A 261 -1.96 -2.76 -10.65
CA THR A 261 -2.78 -3.48 -11.64
C THR A 261 -2.80 -4.99 -11.35
N TRP A 262 -3.58 -5.76 -12.10
CA TRP A 262 -3.55 -7.21 -11.99
C TRP A 262 -3.79 -7.89 -13.35
N PRO A 263 -2.75 -8.57 -13.93
CA PRO A 263 -1.40 -8.75 -13.37
C PRO A 263 -0.62 -7.44 -13.25
N GLU A 264 0.47 -7.46 -12.51
CA GLU A 264 1.38 -6.34 -12.34
C GLU A 264 2.79 -6.76 -12.79
N PRO A 265 3.39 -6.09 -13.82
CA PRO A 265 2.77 -5.06 -14.66
C PRO A 265 1.63 -5.59 -15.52
N PRO A 266 0.78 -4.72 -16.14
CA PRO A 266 -0.24 -5.15 -17.08
C PRO A 266 0.35 -5.98 -18.22
N VAL A 267 -0.42 -6.93 -18.76
CA VAL A 267 0.03 -7.75 -19.90
C VAL A 267 0.45 -6.89 -21.09
N ALA A 268 1.41 -7.38 -21.87
CA ALA A 268 1.84 -6.70 -23.09
C ALA A 268 0.64 -6.45 -24.02
N GLY A 269 0.53 -5.20 -24.50
CA GLY A 269 -0.60 -4.78 -25.35
C GLY A 269 -1.89 -4.44 -24.59
N SER A 270 -1.88 -4.42 -23.26
CA SER A 270 -3.05 -3.97 -22.48
C SER A 270 -3.50 -2.57 -22.90
N PRO A 271 -4.82 -2.34 -23.09
CA PRO A 271 -5.35 -1.00 -23.34
C PRO A 271 -5.00 0.03 -22.26
N LEU A 272 -4.68 -0.39 -21.04
CA LEU A 272 -4.24 0.50 -19.97
C LEU A 272 -3.00 1.33 -20.34
N TYR A 273 -2.15 0.85 -21.24
CA TYR A 273 -0.98 1.61 -21.72
C TYR A 273 -1.35 2.71 -22.73
N THR A 274 -2.50 2.64 -23.38
CA THR A 274 -2.84 3.50 -24.53
C THR A 274 -4.07 4.37 -24.31
N LEU A 275 -4.94 4.03 -23.37
CA LEU A 275 -6.13 4.83 -23.06
C LEU A 275 -5.70 6.23 -22.56
N PRO A 276 -6.22 7.32 -23.18
CA PRO A 276 -5.78 8.69 -22.89
C PRO A 276 -6.18 9.17 -21.48
N ASN A 277 -7.18 8.55 -20.89
CA ASN A 277 -7.71 8.84 -19.56
C ASN A 277 -7.17 7.90 -18.46
N VAL A 278 -6.18 7.05 -18.78
CA VAL A 278 -5.48 6.20 -17.82
C VAL A 278 -4.08 6.75 -17.54
N PHE A 279 -3.71 6.81 -16.27
CA PHE A 279 -2.39 7.22 -15.80
C PHE A 279 -1.83 6.09 -14.94
N LEU A 280 -0.85 5.37 -15.53
CA LEU A 280 -0.15 4.28 -14.84
C LEU A 280 1.12 4.81 -14.18
N THR A 281 1.38 4.34 -12.97
CA THR A 281 2.67 4.47 -12.29
C THR A 281 3.16 3.08 -11.86
N PRO A 282 4.48 2.85 -11.80
CA PRO A 282 5.03 1.51 -11.56
C PRO A 282 5.16 1.20 -10.07
N HIS A 283 4.04 1.20 -9.32
CA HIS A 283 3.94 0.88 -7.90
C HIS A 283 4.88 1.76 -7.05
N ILE A 284 4.73 3.08 -7.14
CA ILE A 284 5.57 4.08 -6.49
C ILE A 284 4.88 4.84 -5.35
N ALA A 285 3.62 4.56 -5.07
CA ALA A 285 2.88 5.25 -4.02
C ALA A 285 3.46 5.04 -2.62
N GLY A 286 4.08 3.88 -2.38
CA GLY A 286 4.80 3.59 -1.14
C GLY A 286 6.19 4.22 -1.10
N SER A 287 6.97 3.81 -0.10
CA SER A 287 8.30 4.38 0.15
C SER A 287 9.27 4.21 -1.01
N ILE A 288 9.80 5.30 -1.51
CA ILE A 288 10.85 5.38 -2.53
C ILE A 288 11.98 6.31 -2.09
N GLY A 289 13.12 6.21 -2.74
CA GLY A 289 14.25 7.13 -2.48
C GLY A 289 14.68 7.10 -1.01
N ARG A 290 14.66 8.26 -0.35
CA ARG A 290 15.02 8.40 1.07
C ARG A 290 13.92 7.93 2.04
N GLU A 291 12.71 7.85 1.58
CA GLU A 291 11.54 7.42 2.39
C GLU A 291 11.72 6.00 2.94
N VAL A 292 12.43 5.14 2.21
CA VAL A 292 12.71 3.77 2.65
C VAL A 292 13.46 3.70 3.99
N MET A 293 14.19 4.76 4.34
CA MET A 293 14.92 4.83 5.61
C MET A 293 13.98 4.89 6.82
N LEU A 294 12.79 5.50 6.67
CA LEU A 294 11.80 5.54 7.74
C LEU A 294 11.34 4.14 8.17
N MET A 295 11.30 3.20 7.22
CA MET A 295 10.97 1.80 7.53
C MET A 295 12.09 1.13 8.36
N GLY A 296 13.34 1.40 8.02
CA GLY A 296 14.49 0.94 8.81
C GLY A 296 14.51 1.55 10.22
N GLU A 297 14.23 2.86 10.32
CA GLU A 297 14.15 3.56 11.61
C GLU A 297 13.05 2.96 12.50
N LEU A 298 11.86 2.73 11.95
CA LEU A 298 10.79 2.05 12.69
C LEU A 298 11.24 0.69 13.22
N CYS A 299 11.92 -0.12 12.42
CA CYS A 299 12.43 -1.43 12.85
C CYS A 299 13.48 -1.31 13.96
N LEU A 300 14.36 -0.30 13.89
CA LEU A 300 15.35 -0.04 14.94
C LEU A 300 14.72 0.45 16.25
N ASP A 301 13.67 1.26 16.18
CA ASP A 301 12.90 1.71 17.34
C ASP A 301 12.17 0.54 18.00
N GLU A 302 11.55 -0.33 17.22
CA GLU A 302 10.91 -1.56 17.71
C GLU A 302 11.94 -2.54 18.31
N PHE A 303 13.15 -2.64 17.74
CA PHE A 303 14.23 -3.42 18.33
C PHE A 303 14.68 -2.85 19.67
N ALA A 304 14.75 -1.52 19.79
CA ALA A 304 15.07 -0.87 21.07
C ALA A 304 14.00 -1.17 22.13
N ARG A 305 12.70 -1.16 21.75
CA ARG A 305 11.59 -1.59 22.63
C ARG A 305 11.72 -3.05 23.04
N TYR A 306 11.99 -3.93 22.07
CA TYR A 306 12.18 -5.35 22.32
C TYR A 306 13.27 -5.63 23.33
N LYS A 307 14.44 -4.97 23.21
CA LYS A 307 15.56 -5.11 24.17
C LYS A 307 15.20 -4.67 25.57
N LYS A 308 14.31 -3.68 25.71
CA LYS A 308 13.84 -3.18 27.02
C LYS A 308 12.68 -3.99 27.59
N GLY A 309 12.13 -4.95 26.84
CA GLY A 309 10.91 -5.68 27.23
C GLY A 309 9.65 -4.82 27.17
N GLU A 310 9.67 -3.71 26.43
CA GLU A 310 8.51 -2.84 26.21
C GLU A 310 7.56 -3.48 25.17
N PRO A 311 6.24 -3.16 25.21
CA PRO A 311 5.30 -3.60 24.18
C PRO A 311 5.72 -3.11 22.79
N LEU A 312 5.67 -4.00 21.79
CA LEU A 312 5.87 -3.63 20.39
C LEU A 312 4.59 -2.99 19.83
N LEU A 313 4.77 -2.02 18.95
CA LEU A 313 3.65 -1.25 18.36
C LEU A 313 3.21 -1.81 17.00
N TYR A 314 4.12 -2.47 16.29
CA TYR A 314 3.92 -2.89 14.88
C TYR A 314 4.13 -4.39 14.67
N GLU A 315 3.85 -5.18 15.70
CA GLU A 315 3.88 -6.63 15.65
C GLU A 315 2.69 -7.15 14.85
N VAL A 316 2.92 -8.16 14.02
CA VAL A 316 1.90 -8.84 13.21
C VAL A 316 1.54 -10.16 13.86
N THR A 317 0.25 -10.39 14.08
CA THR A 317 -0.29 -11.65 14.58
C THR A 317 -0.79 -12.55 13.45
N LEU A 318 -0.98 -13.86 13.71
CA LEU A 318 -1.58 -14.78 12.74
C LEU A 318 -2.99 -14.32 12.31
N GLU A 319 -3.79 -13.78 13.23
CA GLU A 319 -5.12 -13.25 12.92
C GLU A 319 -5.04 -12.05 11.97
N GLN A 320 -4.12 -11.13 12.27
CA GLN A 320 -3.89 -9.97 11.39
C GLN A 320 -3.36 -10.39 10.02
N LEU A 321 -2.46 -11.40 9.95
CA LEU A 321 -1.88 -11.89 8.71
C LEU A 321 -2.95 -12.32 7.70
N ALA A 322 -4.04 -12.93 8.16
CA ALA A 322 -5.15 -13.34 7.30
C ALA A 322 -5.87 -12.14 6.62
N ARG A 323 -5.78 -10.95 7.22
CA ARG A 323 -6.44 -9.71 6.75
C ARG A 323 -5.47 -8.71 6.10
N LEU A 324 -4.17 -9.02 6.11
CA LEU A 324 -3.16 -8.17 5.45
C LEU A 324 -3.24 -8.28 3.93
N ALA A 325 -2.91 -7.14 3.28
CA ALA A 325 -2.84 -7.04 1.82
C ALA A 325 -1.49 -7.57 1.28
#